data_6ae3a49f3f9a9d27493264efffce71fc
#
_entry.id   6ae3a49f3f9a9d27493264efffce71fc
#
_cell.length_a   1.000
_cell.length_b   1.000
_cell.length_c   1.000
_cell.angle_alpha   90.00
_cell.angle_beta   90.00
_cell.angle_gamma   90.00
#
_symmetry.space_group_name_H-M   'P 1'
#
loop_
_entity.id
_entity.type
_entity.pdbx_description
1 polymer ?
#
loop_
_entity_poly.entity_id
_entity_poly.type
_entity_poly.pdbx_seq_one_letter_code
_entity_poly.pdbx_strand_id
1 'polypeptide(L)'
;RRFFCVSWNKNKNWRLFRLRKTTEYDKINSEKYRKEIETMRKKTDLEAVKETLKLFLYMPIEETDLSPIIIQHPIFDTGYSSVDGKIVDITKPEGLQKATKKMEEKIDSTDTLIRCSYIIRNSYYLTFLKYIKEYLSLQDFSLLLGKFWTEEENPNGDVNVSVSLAARWFRLADKKSLMYDDEYETYTALPENFIVYRGVTSGRNPNGMSWTREYDKAEWFSNRFGEGYVLEGTVNKKDTLAFFNRRGEEEIVIEAKNVQNKQKI
;
A
#
# COMPACT_ATOMS: atom_id res chain seq x y z
N ARG A 1 -21.46 34.19 3.64
CA ARG A 1 -22.33 34.31 4.84
C ARG A 1 -22.09 33.13 5.73
N ARG A 2 -21.63 33.36 6.97
CA ARG A 2 -21.37 32.32 7.97
C ARG A 2 -22.68 32.03 8.70
N PHE A 3 -23.17 30.80 8.65
CA PHE A 3 -24.28 30.36 9.50
C PHE A 3 -23.74 29.69 10.74
N PHE A 4 -24.17 30.15 11.91
CA PHE A 4 -23.91 29.53 13.20
C PHE A 4 -25.20 28.84 13.65
N CYS A 5 -25.11 27.58 14.06
CA CYS A 5 -26.21 26.91 14.73
C CYS A 5 -25.98 27.06 16.23
N VAL A 6 -26.94 27.63 16.92
CA VAL A 6 -26.89 27.88 18.36
C VAL A 6 -27.83 26.87 19.02
N SER A 7 -27.31 25.97 19.86
CA SER A 7 -28.16 25.14 20.72
C SER A 7 -28.12 25.61 22.15
N TRP A 8 -29.28 25.63 22.80
CA TRP A 8 -29.46 26.10 24.18
C TRP A 8 -29.32 24.93 25.16
N ASN A 9 -28.41 25.04 26.14
CA ASN A 9 -28.28 24.07 27.22
C ASN A 9 -28.68 24.72 28.54
N LYS A 10 -29.45 24.01 29.37
CA LYS A 10 -30.04 24.46 30.61
C LYS A 10 -29.05 25.04 31.68
N ASN A 11 -27.75 24.95 31.45
CA ASN A 11 -26.69 25.41 32.36
C ASN A 11 -26.01 26.71 31.91
N LYS A 12 -26.66 27.56 31.14
CA LYS A 12 -26.22 28.94 30.79
C LYS A 12 -24.81 29.08 30.16
N ASN A 13 -24.22 28.05 29.58
CA ASN A 13 -22.99 28.18 28.82
C ASN A 13 -23.26 27.99 27.32
N TRP A 14 -23.01 29.05 26.53
CA TRP A 14 -23.09 29.00 25.06
C TRP A 14 -21.85 28.29 24.55
N ARG A 15 -22.00 27.12 23.87
CA ARG A 15 -20.96 26.50 23.04
C ARG A 15 -21.23 26.76 21.59
N LEU A 16 -20.32 27.48 20.95
CA LEU A 16 -20.30 27.64 19.49
C LEU A 16 -19.79 26.36 18.84
N PHE A 17 -20.69 25.59 18.25
CA PHE A 17 -20.32 24.49 17.38
C PHE A 17 -20.05 25.02 15.98
N ARG A 18 -18.80 24.94 15.54
CA ARG A 18 -18.43 25.21 14.15
C ARG A 18 -18.80 23.99 13.32
N LEU A 19 -19.99 23.97 12.72
CA LEU A 19 -20.31 23.01 11.67
C LEU A 19 -19.32 23.23 10.51
N ARG A 20 -18.38 22.30 10.34
CA ARG A 20 -17.53 22.27 9.14
C ARG A 20 -18.45 22.06 7.95
N LYS A 21 -18.68 23.10 7.16
CA LYS A 21 -19.21 22.89 5.81
C LYS A 21 -18.24 21.99 5.08
N THR A 22 -18.71 20.86 4.54
CA THR A 22 -17.98 20.12 3.50
C THR A 22 -17.50 21.14 2.48
N THR A 23 -16.20 21.24 2.31
CA THR A 23 -15.64 22.21 1.38
C THR A 23 -16.03 21.80 -0.03
N GLU A 24 -16.09 22.73 -0.95
CA GLU A 24 -16.31 22.43 -2.38
C GLU A 24 -15.27 21.44 -2.90
N TYR A 25 -14.05 21.50 -2.35
CA TYR A 25 -12.95 20.55 -2.56
C TYR A 25 -13.30 19.11 -2.09
N ASP A 26 -13.95 18.96 -0.91
CA ASP A 26 -14.36 17.64 -0.40
C ASP A 26 -15.47 17.02 -1.26
N LYS A 27 -16.37 17.85 -1.81
CA LYS A 27 -17.42 17.40 -2.74
C LYS A 27 -16.85 16.97 -4.08
N ILE A 28 -15.94 17.76 -4.66
CA ILE A 28 -15.28 17.44 -5.94
C ILE A 28 -14.47 16.15 -5.81
N ASN A 29 -13.75 15.96 -4.69
CA ASN A 29 -13.02 14.73 -4.46
C ASN A 29 -13.97 13.54 -4.28
N SER A 30 -15.07 13.67 -3.54
CA SER A 30 -16.03 12.59 -3.35
C SER A 30 -16.70 12.16 -4.67
N GLU A 31 -17.06 13.11 -5.54
CA GLU A 31 -17.60 12.81 -6.89
C GLU A 31 -16.56 12.12 -7.79
N LYS A 32 -15.31 12.57 -7.74
CA LYS A 32 -14.21 11.96 -8.49
C LYS A 32 -13.98 10.50 -8.08
N TYR A 33 -13.93 10.22 -6.76
CA TYR A 33 -13.81 8.84 -6.27
C TYR A 33 -15.02 7.99 -6.65
N ARG A 34 -16.21 8.54 -6.55
CA ARG A 34 -17.44 7.84 -6.94
C ARG A 34 -17.40 7.43 -8.42
N LYS A 35 -17.05 8.35 -9.31
CA LYS A 35 -16.91 8.06 -10.75
C LYS A 35 -15.84 6.99 -11.00
N GLU A 36 -14.72 7.05 -10.29
CA GLU A 36 -13.66 6.06 -10.42
C GLU A 36 -14.13 4.66 -9.96
N ILE A 37 -14.87 4.57 -8.85
CA ILE A 37 -15.49 3.32 -8.40
C ILE A 37 -16.50 2.79 -9.43
N GLU A 38 -17.33 3.66 -9.99
CA GLU A 38 -18.31 3.29 -11.01
C GLU A 38 -17.66 2.75 -12.31
N THR A 39 -16.40 3.13 -12.58
CA THR A 39 -15.64 2.63 -13.73
C THR A 39 -14.89 1.33 -13.44
N MET A 40 -14.77 0.92 -12.18
CA MET A 40 -14.12 -0.36 -11.84
C MET A 40 -14.97 -1.55 -12.30
N ARG A 41 -14.30 -2.62 -12.66
CA ARG A 41 -14.99 -3.84 -13.12
C ARG A 41 -15.83 -4.45 -12.00
N LYS A 42 -16.97 -5.00 -12.35
CA LYS A 42 -17.80 -5.77 -11.41
C LYS A 42 -17.16 -7.11 -11.04
N LYS A 43 -16.34 -7.65 -11.93
CA LYS A 43 -15.57 -8.88 -11.76
C LYS A 43 -14.19 -8.68 -12.35
N THR A 44 -13.18 -9.17 -11.64
CA THR A 44 -11.78 -9.15 -12.09
C THR A 44 -11.61 -9.93 -13.40
N ASP A 45 -10.87 -9.34 -14.32
CA ASP A 45 -10.43 -9.96 -15.56
C ASP A 45 -9.07 -10.62 -15.34
N LEU A 46 -9.10 -11.88 -14.93
CA LEU A 46 -7.89 -12.62 -14.57
C LEU A 46 -6.96 -12.82 -15.80
N GLU A 47 -7.53 -12.97 -17.01
CA GLU A 47 -6.72 -13.12 -18.21
C GLU A 47 -5.93 -11.84 -18.53
N ALA A 48 -6.56 -10.66 -18.39
CA ALA A 48 -5.83 -9.40 -18.55
C ALA A 48 -4.73 -9.20 -17.49
N VAL A 49 -4.94 -9.70 -16.27
CA VAL A 49 -3.90 -9.72 -15.22
C VAL A 49 -2.73 -10.64 -15.62
N LYS A 50 -3.01 -11.83 -16.12
CA LYS A 50 -1.99 -12.78 -16.63
C LYS A 50 -1.19 -12.18 -17.79
N GLU A 51 -1.86 -11.57 -18.76
CA GLU A 51 -1.18 -10.90 -19.88
C GLU A 51 -0.28 -9.77 -19.36
N THR A 52 -0.71 -9.03 -18.35
CA THR A 52 0.15 -8.01 -17.71
C THR A 52 1.37 -8.66 -17.02
N LEU A 53 1.19 -9.78 -16.32
CA LEU A 53 2.32 -10.54 -15.73
C LEU A 53 3.32 -10.99 -16.81
N LYS A 54 2.85 -11.41 -17.99
CA LYS A 54 3.74 -11.76 -19.10
C LYS A 54 4.53 -10.54 -19.59
N LEU A 55 3.94 -9.34 -19.62
CA LEU A 55 4.69 -8.12 -19.92
C LEU A 55 5.83 -7.89 -18.91
N PHE A 56 5.58 -8.10 -17.62
CA PHE A 56 6.61 -8.03 -16.60
C PHE A 56 7.66 -9.14 -16.72
N LEU A 57 7.27 -10.34 -17.17
CA LEU A 57 8.18 -11.45 -17.41
C LEU A 57 9.19 -11.16 -18.55
N TYR A 58 8.80 -10.39 -19.54
CA TYR A 58 9.65 -10.00 -20.66
C TYR A 58 10.45 -8.71 -20.44
N MET A 59 10.41 -8.13 -19.23
CA MET A 59 11.29 -7.01 -18.90
C MET A 59 12.77 -7.47 -18.94
N PRO A 60 13.71 -6.59 -19.26
CA PRO A 60 15.13 -6.93 -19.24
C PRO A 60 15.59 -7.28 -17.83
N ILE A 61 16.53 -8.23 -17.74
CA ILE A 61 17.27 -8.47 -16.51
C ILE A 61 18.30 -7.36 -16.37
N GLU A 62 18.28 -6.68 -15.21
CA GLU A 62 19.29 -5.70 -14.85
C GLU A 62 20.29 -6.35 -13.90
N GLU A 63 21.57 -6.20 -14.20
CA GLU A 63 22.65 -6.69 -13.35
C GLU A 63 22.84 -5.81 -12.10
N THR A 64 23.26 -6.42 -11.01
CA THR A 64 23.70 -5.76 -9.78
C THR A 64 25.17 -6.06 -9.51
N ASP A 65 25.77 -5.40 -8.53
CA ASP A 65 27.15 -5.71 -8.09
C ASP A 65 27.32 -7.16 -7.58
N LEU A 66 26.21 -7.84 -7.28
CA LEU A 66 26.16 -9.22 -6.81
C LEU A 66 25.68 -10.20 -7.89
N SER A 67 25.58 -9.77 -9.14
CA SER A 67 25.20 -10.67 -10.25
C SER A 67 26.23 -11.77 -10.46
N PRO A 68 25.81 -13.00 -10.77
CA PRO A 68 24.45 -13.46 -11.07
C PRO A 68 23.65 -13.92 -9.84
N ILE A 69 24.16 -13.77 -8.61
CA ILE A 69 23.46 -14.23 -7.40
C ILE A 69 22.22 -13.38 -7.15
N ILE A 70 22.32 -12.05 -7.31
CA ILE A 70 21.21 -11.12 -7.18
C ILE A 70 21.10 -10.33 -8.48
N ILE A 71 19.89 -10.29 -9.04
CA ILE A 71 19.56 -9.49 -10.23
C ILE A 71 18.33 -8.62 -9.94
N GLN A 72 18.15 -7.57 -10.74
CA GLN A 72 16.91 -6.79 -10.74
C GLN A 72 16.01 -7.24 -11.89
N HIS A 73 14.90 -7.87 -11.51
CA HIS A 73 13.84 -8.27 -12.44
C HIS A 73 12.54 -8.46 -11.66
N PRO A 74 11.36 -8.12 -12.23
CA PRO A 74 10.10 -8.22 -11.50
C PRO A 74 9.69 -9.62 -11.06
N ILE A 75 10.19 -10.67 -11.71
CA ILE A 75 9.79 -12.07 -11.48
C ILE A 75 10.97 -12.92 -11.01
N PHE A 76 12.15 -12.73 -11.58
CA PHE A 76 13.35 -13.47 -11.21
C PHE A 76 14.17 -12.68 -10.17
N ASP A 77 14.65 -13.33 -9.13
CA ASP A 77 15.45 -12.73 -8.05
C ASP A 77 16.94 -13.06 -8.16
N THR A 78 17.28 -14.10 -8.91
CA THR A 78 18.65 -14.56 -9.15
C THR A 78 18.86 -14.89 -10.63
N GLY A 79 20.10 -14.81 -11.09
CA GLY A 79 20.53 -15.21 -12.43
C GLY A 79 20.41 -16.71 -12.72
N TYR A 80 19.85 -17.48 -11.80
CA TYR A 80 19.63 -18.92 -11.96
C TYR A 80 18.17 -19.27 -11.76
N SER A 81 17.67 -20.20 -12.56
CA SER A 81 16.28 -20.69 -12.46
C SER A 81 16.25 -22.21 -12.56
N SER A 82 15.27 -22.83 -11.89
CA SER A 82 15.02 -24.27 -12.03
C SER A 82 14.02 -24.52 -13.15
N VAL A 83 14.43 -25.27 -14.16
CA VAL A 83 13.62 -25.73 -15.29
C VAL A 83 13.68 -27.23 -15.36
N ASP A 84 12.56 -27.93 -15.13
CA ASP A 84 12.42 -29.38 -15.16
C ASP A 84 13.50 -30.11 -14.33
N GLY A 85 13.75 -29.61 -13.12
CA GLY A 85 14.72 -30.17 -12.16
C GLY A 85 16.19 -29.86 -12.45
N LYS A 86 16.47 -29.02 -13.46
CA LYS A 86 17.83 -28.57 -13.80
C LYS A 86 17.98 -27.08 -13.53
N ILE A 87 19.12 -26.68 -12.99
CA ILE A 87 19.48 -25.26 -12.85
C ILE A 87 19.94 -24.73 -14.22
N VAL A 88 19.38 -23.66 -14.67
CA VAL A 88 19.75 -22.92 -15.88
C VAL A 88 20.23 -21.52 -15.52
N ASP A 89 21.25 -21.05 -16.23
CA ASP A 89 21.77 -19.68 -16.11
C ASP A 89 20.95 -18.75 -17.01
N ILE A 90 20.09 -17.91 -16.38
CA ILE A 90 19.21 -16.99 -17.10
C ILE A 90 19.89 -15.67 -17.52
N THR A 91 21.16 -15.48 -17.15
CA THR A 91 21.97 -14.41 -17.73
C THR A 91 22.43 -14.74 -19.16
N LYS A 92 22.22 -15.98 -19.59
CA LYS A 92 22.49 -16.47 -20.94
C LYS A 92 21.20 -16.60 -21.73
N PRO A 93 21.21 -16.27 -23.03
CA PRO A 93 19.98 -16.28 -23.87
C PRO A 93 19.22 -17.62 -23.86
N GLU A 94 19.94 -18.74 -23.92
CA GLU A 94 19.31 -20.06 -23.91
C GLU A 94 18.64 -20.40 -22.59
N GLY A 95 19.31 -20.09 -21.47
CA GLY A 95 18.75 -20.31 -20.14
C GLY A 95 17.57 -19.41 -19.86
N LEU A 96 17.64 -18.13 -20.26
CA LEU A 96 16.55 -17.16 -20.15
C LEU A 96 15.32 -17.65 -20.96
N GLN A 97 15.50 -18.08 -22.19
CA GLN A 97 14.41 -18.59 -23.02
C GLN A 97 13.67 -19.77 -22.36
N LYS A 98 14.44 -20.73 -21.80
CA LYS A 98 13.86 -21.89 -21.10
C LYS A 98 13.08 -21.48 -19.86
N ALA A 99 13.68 -20.62 -19.03
CA ALA A 99 13.06 -20.15 -17.79
C ALA A 99 11.81 -19.30 -18.07
N THR A 100 11.85 -18.39 -19.05
CA THR A 100 10.71 -17.58 -19.48
C THR A 100 9.56 -18.45 -19.94
N LYS A 101 9.82 -19.42 -20.84
CA LYS A 101 8.79 -20.36 -21.29
C LYS A 101 8.13 -21.11 -20.13
N LYS A 102 8.94 -21.60 -19.18
CA LYS A 102 8.42 -22.31 -18.00
C LYS A 102 7.58 -21.41 -17.10
N MET A 103 7.97 -20.14 -16.97
CA MET A 103 7.22 -19.16 -16.19
C MET A 103 5.92 -18.76 -16.89
N GLU A 104 5.89 -18.67 -18.22
CA GLU A 104 4.64 -18.45 -18.97
C GLU A 104 3.65 -19.61 -18.74
N GLU A 105 4.10 -20.86 -18.84
CA GLU A 105 3.27 -22.04 -18.54
C GLU A 105 2.69 -21.95 -17.11
N LYS A 106 3.50 -21.49 -16.14
CA LYS A 106 3.06 -21.27 -14.77
C LYS A 106 2.02 -20.16 -14.68
N ILE A 107 2.23 -19.03 -15.35
CA ILE A 107 1.27 -17.91 -15.39
C ILE A 107 -0.06 -18.39 -15.98
N ASP A 108 -0.03 -19.07 -17.12
CA ASP A 108 -1.21 -19.57 -17.81
C ASP A 108 -2.01 -20.57 -16.99
N SER A 109 -1.33 -21.45 -16.26
CA SER A 109 -1.96 -22.43 -15.38
C SER A 109 -2.53 -21.84 -14.07
N THR A 110 -2.27 -20.57 -13.78
CA THR A 110 -2.74 -19.93 -12.55
C THR A 110 -4.24 -19.62 -12.65
N ASP A 111 -5.01 -20.04 -11.66
CA ASP A 111 -6.47 -19.99 -11.62
C ASP A 111 -7.05 -18.91 -10.69
N THR A 112 -6.20 -18.25 -9.88
CA THR A 112 -6.63 -17.23 -8.94
C THR A 112 -5.73 -15.99 -8.95
N LEU A 113 -6.33 -14.84 -8.65
CA LEU A 113 -5.61 -13.56 -8.53
C LEU A 113 -4.51 -13.61 -7.46
N ILE A 114 -4.77 -14.26 -6.34
CA ILE A 114 -3.78 -14.42 -5.26
C ILE A 114 -2.58 -15.23 -5.72
N ARG A 115 -2.78 -16.30 -6.50
CA ARG A 115 -1.66 -17.06 -7.07
C ARG A 115 -0.87 -16.24 -8.09
N CYS A 116 -1.54 -15.40 -8.90
CA CYS A 116 -0.85 -14.43 -9.76
C CYS A 116 0.05 -13.49 -8.94
N SER A 117 -0.42 -13.01 -7.79
CA SER A 117 0.33 -12.08 -6.94
C SER A 117 1.61 -12.68 -6.34
N TYR A 118 1.73 -14.00 -6.24
CA TYR A 118 2.95 -14.67 -5.77
C TYR A 118 4.02 -14.86 -6.87
N ILE A 119 3.70 -14.55 -8.13
CA ILE A 119 4.65 -14.63 -9.23
C ILE A 119 5.53 -13.38 -9.28
N ILE A 120 4.95 -12.22 -8.99
CA ILE A 120 5.66 -10.94 -8.94
C ILE A 120 6.42 -10.81 -7.62
N ARG A 121 7.62 -10.23 -7.64
CA ARG A 121 8.42 -9.98 -6.43
C ARG A 121 7.84 -8.81 -5.63
N ASN A 122 7.97 -8.90 -4.32
CA ASN A 122 7.38 -7.91 -3.39
C ASN A 122 7.88 -6.47 -3.63
N SER A 123 9.10 -6.28 -4.08
CA SER A 123 9.63 -4.95 -4.45
C SER A 123 8.96 -4.28 -5.66
N TYR A 124 8.05 -5.00 -6.34
CA TYR A 124 7.30 -4.51 -7.50
C TYR A 124 5.78 -4.55 -7.28
N TYR A 125 5.32 -4.82 -6.07
CA TYR A 125 3.91 -5.04 -5.77
C TYR A 125 3.04 -3.83 -6.10
N LEU A 126 3.36 -2.65 -5.59
CA LEU A 126 2.57 -1.45 -5.86
C LEU A 126 2.70 -1.01 -7.31
N THR A 127 3.88 -1.14 -7.90
CA THR A 127 4.08 -0.93 -9.34
C THR A 127 3.18 -1.86 -10.14
N PHE A 128 3.15 -3.17 -9.86
CA PHE A 128 2.27 -4.12 -10.54
C PHE A 128 0.79 -3.77 -10.36
N LEU A 129 0.36 -3.46 -9.13
CA LEU A 129 -1.01 -3.04 -8.84
C LEU A 129 -1.44 -1.84 -9.71
N LYS A 130 -0.54 -0.90 -9.94
CA LYS A 130 -0.79 0.26 -10.81
C LYS A 130 -1.19 -0.15 -12.23
N TYR A 131 -0.54 -1.17 -12.78
CA TYR A 131 -0.79 -1.61 -14.16
C TYR A 131 -2.01 -2.53 -14.28
N ILE A 132 -2.35 -3.29 -13.24
CA ILE A 132 -3.51 -4.21 -13.29
C ILE A 132 -4.80 -3.60 -12.73
N LYS A 133 -4.76 -2.44 -12.08
CA LYS A 133 -5.89 -1.84 -11.36
C LYS A 133 -7.18 -1.78 -12.17
N GLU A 134 -7.11 -1.45 -13.45
CA GLU A 134 -8.28 -1.33 -14.33
C GLU A 134 -8.94 -2.69 -14.69
N TYR A 135 -8.23 -3.78 -14.44
CA TYR A 135 -8.73 -5.13 -14.66
C TYR A 135 -9.35 -5.75 -13.40
N LEU A 136 -9.26 -5.08 -12.25
CA LEU A 136 -9.71 -5.59 -10.97
C LEU A 136 -11.12 -5.12 -10.61
N SER A 137 -11.86 -5.97 -9.89
CA SER A 137 -13.01 -5.54 -9.10
C SER A 137 -12.54 -4.65 -7.94
N LEU A 138 -13.45 -3.84 -7.36
CA LEU A 138 -13.10 -3.02 -6.20
C LEU A 138 -12.64 -3.88 -5.02
N GLN A 139 -13.27 -5.02 -4.79
CA GLN A 139 -12.90 -5.95 -3.72
C GLN A 139 -11.50 -6.51 -3.92
N ASP A 140 -11.20 -7.01 -5.12
CA ASP A 140 -9.89 -7.59 -5.44
C ASP A 140 -8.77 -6.53 -5.45
N PHE A 141 -9.08 -5.33 -5.94
CA PHE A 141 -8.16 -4.20 -5.84
C PHE A 141 -7.83 -3.88 -4.39
N SER A 142 -8.84 -3.83 -3.52
CA SER A 142 -8.68 -3.51 -2.10
C SER A 142 -7.89 -4.58 -1.38
N LEU A 143 -8.20 -5.86 -1.64
CA LEU A 143 -7.48 -7.01 -1.10
C LEU A 143 -5.99 -6.96 -1.48
N LEU A 144 -5.69 -6.76 -2.77
CA LEU A 144 -4.30 -6.66 -3.23
C LEU A 144 -3.60 -5.41 -2.69
N LEU A 145 -4.28 -4.27 -2.58
CA LEU A 145 -3.69 -3.07 -1.98
C LEU A 145 -3.25 -3.33 -0.54
N GLY A 146 -4.10 -3.95 0.28
CA GLY A 146 -3.75 -4.30 1.66
C GLY A 146 -2.59 -5.29 1.74
N LYS A 147 -2.64 -6.36 0.91
CA LYS A 147 -1.56 -7.35 0.83
C LYS A 147 -0.24 -6.70 0.41
N PHE A 148 -0.24 -5.98 -0.70
CA PHE A 148 0.96 -5.42 -1.29
C PHE A 148 1.58 -4.33 -0.42
N TRP A 149 0.76 -3.48 0.19
CA TRP A 149 1.25 -2.46 1.10
C TRP A 149 1.99 -3.05 2.30
N THR A 150 1.46 -4.12 2.89
CA THR A 150 2.05 -4.74 4.09
C THR A 150 3.22 -5.66 3.79
N GLU A 151 3.32 -6.21 2.59
CA GLU A 151 4.39 -7.16 2.21
C GLU A 151 5.55 -6.47 1.48
N GLU A 152 5.34 -5.28 0.91
CA GLU A 152 6.42 -4.50 0.30
C GLU A 152 7.32 -3.87 1.37
N GLU A 153 8.62 -4.01 1.22
CA GLU A 153 9.61 -3.56 2.20
C GLU A 153 9.62 -2.03 2.39
N ASN A 154 9.30 -1.28 1.35
CA ASN A 154 9.29 0.17 1.36
C ASN A 154 8.17 0.77 0.51
N PRO A 155 6.90 0.53 0.88
CA PRO A 155 5.76 0.96 0.07
C PRO A 155 5.67 2.49 -0.08
N ASN A 156 6.25 3.24 0.86
CA ASN A 156 6.34 4.69 0.79
C ASN A 156 7.40 5.22 -0.20
N GLY A 157 8.22 4.34 -0.76
CA GLY A 157 9.33 4.66 -1.66
C GLY A 157 9.26 3.93 -3.01
N ASP A 158 8.10 3.36 -3.37
CA ASP A 158 7.91 2.78 -4.71
C ASP A 158 8.15 3.85 -5.79
N VAL A 159 8.95 3.51 -6.79
CA VAL A 159 9.40 4.47 -7.81
C VAL A 159 8.28 4.89 -8.77
N ASN A 160 7.24 4.08 -8.91
CA ASN A 160 6.13 4.28 -9.84
C ASN A 160 4.83 4.69 -9.14
N VAL A 161 4.76 4.58 -7.79
CA VAL A 161 3.57 4.88 -6.99
C VAL A 161 3.90 5.93 -5.94
N SER A 162 3.59 7.17 -6.24
CA SER A 162 3.80 8.26 -5.29
C SER A 162 2.91 8.12 -4.05
N VAL A 163 3.34 8.68 -2.93
CA VAL A 163 2.56 8.73 -1.67
C VAL A 163 1.16 9.29 -1.90
N SER A 164 1.01 10.30 -2.75
CA SER A 164 -0.31 10.88 -3.07
C SER A 164 -1.20 9.92 -3.88
N LEU A 165 -0.61 9.11 -4.77
CA LEU A 165 -1.34 8.09 -5.52
C LEU A 165 -1.77 6.95 -4.59
N ALA A 166 -0.87 6.48 -3.73
CA ALA A 166 -1.20 5.47 -2.71
C ALA A 166 -2.32 5.95 -1.78
N ALA A 167 -2.25 7.19 -1.27
CA ALA A 167 -3.30 7.77 -0.45
C ALA A 167 -4.67 7.82 -1.15
N ARG A 168 -4.67 8.13 -2.47
CA ARG A 168 -5.88 8.07 -3.29
C ARG A 168 -6.43 6.64 -3.38
N TRP A 169 -5.59 5.64 -3.56
CA TRP A 169 -5.98 4.24 -3.60
C TRP A 169 -6.60 3.77 -2.28
N PHE A 170 -5.99 4.13 -1.16
CA PHE A 170 -6.56 3.83 0.16
C PHE A 170 -7.93 4.48 0.39
N ARG A 171 -8.19 5.69 -0.15
CA ARG A 171 -9.51 6.31 -0.06
C ARG A 171 -10.55 5.62 -0.96
N LEU A 172 -10.11 5.11 -2.09
CA LEU A 172 -10.94 4.38 -3.05
C LEU A 172 -11.32 2.99 -2.52
N ALA A 173 -10.41 2.34 -1.80
CA ALA A 173 -10.54 0.95 -1.39
C ALA A 173 -11.74 0.68 -0.48
N ASP A 174 -12.41 -0.45 -0.71
CA ASP A 174 -13.37 -1.04 0.21
C ASP A 174 -12.66 -1.50 1.48
N LYS A 175 -13.04 -0.96 2.62
CA LYS A 175 -12.33 -1.16 3.89
C LYS A 175 -12.38 -2.59 4.40
N LYS A 176 -13.47 -3.31 4.15
CA LYS A 176 -13.61 -4.71 4.56
C LYS A 176 -12.74 -5.64 3.74
N SER A 177 -12.59 -5.38 2.45
CA SER A 177 -11.71 -6.18 1.58
C SER A 177 -10.23 -5.79 1.74
N LEU A 178 -9.94 -4.56 2.18
CA LEU A 178 -8.60 -4.03 2.38
C LEU A 178 -7.89 -4.62 3.60
N MET A 179 -8.62 -4.83 4.68
CA MET A 179 -8.15 -5.26 5.99
C MET A 179 -8.66 -6.68 6.30
N TYR A 180 -7.94 -7.43 7.13
CA TYR A 180 -8.49 -8.65 7.71
C TYR A 180 -9.61 -8.31 8.71
N ASP A 181 -10.44 -9.27 9.07
CA ASP A 181 -11.61 -9.03 9.93
C ASP A 181 -11.22 -8.40 11.28
N ASP A 182 -10.19 -8.90 11.93
CA ASP A 182 -9.64 -8.38 13.19
C ASP A 182 -9.03 -6.99 13.05
N GLU A 183 -8.35 -6.73 11.91
CA GLU A 183 -7.82 -5.41 11.56
C GLU A 183 -8.96 -4.40 11.32
N TYR A 184 -10.01 -4.82 10.63
CA TYR A 184 -11.19 -3.99 10.38
C TYR A 184 -11.97 -3.69 11.67
N GLU A 185 -12.13 -4.67 12.55
CA GLU A 185 -12.73 -4.47 13.88
C GLU A 185 -11.93 -3.45 14.68
N THR A 186 -10.61 -3.61 14.77
CA THR A 186 -9.72 -2.65 15.44
C THR A 186 -9.81 -1.26 14.81
N TYR A 187 -9.80 -1.17 13.47
CA TYR A 187 -9.96 0.09 12.74
C TYR A 187 -11.26 0.81 13.10
N THR A 188 -12.37 0.07 13.19
CA THR A 188 -13.67 0.64 13.53
C THR A 188 -13.77 1.05 15.02
N ALA A 189 -12.98 0.43 15.88
CA ALA A 189 -12.91 0.71 17.32
C ALA A 189 -11.86 1.77 17.69
N LEU A 190 -11.08 2.29 16.73
CA LEU A 190 -10.09 3.35 17.02
C LEU A 190 -10.74 4.55 17.74
N PRO A 191 -10.07 5.15 18.74
CA PRO A 191 -10.52 6.37 19.39
C PRO A 191 -10.63 7.54 18.40
N GLU A 192 -11.48 8.54 18.72
CA GLU A 192 -11.63 9.75 17.88
C GLU A 192 -10.29 10.48 17.66
N ASN A 193 -9.45 10.52 18.70
CA ASN A 193 -8.09 11.07 18.61
C ASN A 193 -7.15 10.16 19.39
N PHE A 194 -5.97 9.90 18.82
CA PHE A 194 -4.95 9.06 19.45
C PHE A 194 -3.56 9.46 18.98
N ILE A 195 -2.55 9.02 19.73
CA ILE A 195 -1.14 9.26 19.44
C ILE A 195 -0.64 8.18 18.46
N VAL A 196 0.22 8.58 17.53
CA VAL A 196 0.94 7.70 16.63
C VAL A 196 2.41 8.08 16.59
N TYR A 197 3.25 7.08 16.29
CA TYR A 197 4.69 7.19 16.20
C TYR A 197 5.18 6.76 14.82
N ARG A 198 6.29 7.31 14.38
CA ARG A 198 6.97 6.90 13.15
C ARG A 198 8.47 6.91 13.33
N GLY A 199 9.10 5.76 13.16
CA GLY A 199 10.55 5.66 13.05
C GLY A 199 11.03 6.17 11.71
N VAL A 200 11.99 7.07 11.73
CA VAL A 200 12.63 7.65 10.53
C VAL A 200 14.12 7.38 10.62
N THR A 201 14.61 6.48 9.79
CA THR A 201 16.04 6.22 9.65
C THR A 201 16.63 7.01 8.48
N SER A 202 17.94 7.12 8.41
CA SER A 202 18.65 7.83 7.34
C SER A 202 18.18 7.36 5.95
N GLY A 203 17.97 8.31 5.04
CA GLY A 203 17.53 8.03 3.66
C GLY A 203 16.04 7.69 3.50
N ARG A 204 15.26 7.58 4.58
CA ARG A 204 13.80 7.32 4.50
C ARG A 204 12.99 8.61 4.54
N ASN A 205 11.86 8.60 3.84
CA ASN A 205 10.96 9.75 3.77
C ASN A 205 10.26 9.98 5.13
N PRO A 206 10.49 11.10 5.82
CA PRO A 206 9.80 11.40 7.08
C PRO A 206 8.29 11.63 6.91
N ASN A 207 7.85 11.94 5.69
CA ASN A 207 6.44 12.19 5.36
C ASN A 207 5.75 10.94 4.77
N GLY A 208 6.25 9.74 5.05
CA GLY A 208 5.59 8.50 4.67
C GLY A 208 4.26 8.29 5.38
N MET A 209 3.45 7.37 4.85
CA MET A 209 2.08 7.11 5.34
C MET A 209 2.00 6.07 6.44
N SER A 210 3.05 5.27 6.69
CA SER A 210 3.10 4.23 7.70
C SER A 210 3.47 4.81 9.05
N TRP A 211 2.57 4.75 10.00
CA TRP A 211 2.74 5.14 11.40
C TRP A 211 2.34 3.96 12.29
N THR A 212 2.76 3.92 13.53
CA THR A 212 2.37 2.87 14.48
C THR A 212 1.79 3.48 15.75
N ARG A 213 0.98 2.70 16.48
CA ARG A 213 0.52 3.07 17.82
C ARG A 213 1.53 2.70 18.90
N GLU A 214 2.53 1.88 18.57
CA GLU A 214 3.53 1.35 19.48
C GLU A 214 4.86 2.11 19.35
N TYR A 215 5.28 2.79 20.45
CA TYR A 215 6.54 3.54 20.47
C TYR A 215 7.75 2.61 20.17
N ASP A 216 7.81 1.45 20.81
CA ASP A 216 8.93 0.50 20.65
C ASP A 216 9.10 0.04 19.18
N LYS A 217 8.00 -0.08 18.45
CA LYS A 217 8.04 -0.39 17.01
C LYS A 217 8.62 0.77 16.21
N ALA A 218 8.21 1.99 16.52
CA ALA A 218 8.77 3.17 15.85
C ALA A 218 10.26 3.33 16.16
N GLU A 219 10.68 3.10 17.40
CA GLU A 219 12.07 3.12 17.80
C GLU A 219 12.88 2.05 17.07
N TRP A 220 12.37 0.81 16.98
CA TRP A 220 13.02 -0.25 16.21
C TRP A 220 13.20 0.15 14.73
N PHE A 221 12.18 0.71 14.11
CA PHE A 221 12.26 1.18 12.71
C PHE A 221 13.25 2.35 12.55
N SER A 222 13.38 3.23 13.54
CA SER A 222 14.34 4.34 13.47
C SER A 222 15.79 3.87 13.45
N ASN A 223 16.07 2.76 14.14
CA ASN A 223 17.43 2.21 14.31
C ASN A 223 17.79 1.09 13.32
N ARG A 224 16.84 0.65 12.48
CA ARG A 224 16.99 -0.54 11.62
C ARG A 224 18.15 -0.46 10.63
N PHE A 225 18.48 0.73 10.11
CA PHE A 225 19.52 0.94 9.09
C PHE A 225 20.52 2.04 9.49
N GLY A 226 20.79 2.21 10.78
CA GLY A 226 21.65 3.23 11.33
C GLY A 226 20.89 4.21 12.23
N GLU A 227 21.55 5.29 12.63
CA GLU A 227 20.94 6.28 13.51
C GLU A 227 19.74 6.96 12.84
N GLY A 228 18.65 7.01 13.55
CA GLY A 228 17.42 7.65 13.14
C GLY A 228 16.78 8.42 14.29
N TYR A 229 15.49 8.69 14.17
CA TYR A 229 14.70 9.36 15.22
C TYR A 229 13.24 8.93 15.13
N VAL A 230 12.51 9.14 16.20
CA VAL A 230 11.07 8.90 16.25
C VAL A 230 10.34 10.23 16.09
N LEU A 231 9.31 10.23 15.27
CA LEU A 231 8.30 11.28 15.23
C LEU A 231 7.09 10.81 16.03
N GLU A 232 6.59 11.67 16.91
CA GLU A 232 5.30 11.53 17.57
C GLU A 232 4.31 12.53 16.97
N GLY A 233 3.03 12.16 16.92
CA GLY A 233 1.98 13.09 16.57
C GLY A 233 0.59 12.58 16.95
N THR A 234 -0.41 13.46 16.84
CA THR A 234 -1.80 13.14 17.12
C THR A 234 -2.58 13.03 15.82
N VAL A 235 -3.42 12.00 15.70
CA VAL A 235 -4.29 11.79 14.54
C VAL A 235 -5.76 11.76 14.95
N ASN A 236 -6.62 12.19 14.02
CA ASN A 236 -8.06 11.98 14.16
C ASN A 236 -8.45 10.74 13.35
N LYS A 237 -9.27 9.86 13.94
CA LYS A 237 -9.75 8.62 13.33
C LYS A 237 -10.30 8.81 11.91
N LYS A 238 -11.04 9.89 11.65
CA LYS A 238 -11.60 10.18 10.31
C LYS A 238 -10.57 10.37 9.21
N ASP A 239 -9.33 10.73 9.57
CA ASP A 239 -8.24 10.94 8.63
C ASP A 239 -7.39 9.67 8.43
N THR A 240 -7.66 8.60 9.21
CA THR A 240 -7.01 7.29 9.12
C THR A 240 -7.52 6.53 7.89
N LEU A 241 -6.61 6.01 7.11
CA LEU A 241 -6.91 5.33 5.85
C LEU A 241 -7.05 3.81 6.00
N ALA A 242 -6.24 3.19 6.86
CA ALA A 242 -6.29 1.78 7.21
C ALA A 242 -5.58 1.51 8.54
N PHE A 243 -5.82 0.33 9.09
CA PHE A 243 -5.07 -0.26 10.20
C PHE A 243 -4.61 -1.66 9.77
N PHE A 244 -3.32 -1.96 9.95
CA PHE A 244 -2.76 -3.29 9.66
C PHE A 244 -1.97 -3.82 10.85
N ASN A 245 -2.14 -5.10 11.15
CA ASN A 245 -1.40 -5.78 12.20
C ASN A 245 -0.81 -7.14 11.80
N ARG A 246 -0.75 -7.43 10.49
CA ARG A 246 -0.29 -8.71 9.92
C ARG A 246 1.13 -9.08 10.36
N ARG A 247 1.95 -8.10 10.73
CA ARG A 247 3.33 -8.27 11.20
C ARG A 247 3.51 -7.86 12.66
N GLY A 248 2.42 -7.65 13.40
CA GLY A 248 2.44 -7.17 14.78
C GLY A 248 2.98 -5.74 14.91
N GLU A 249 2.75 -4.89 13.92
CA GLU A 249 3.30 -3.52 13.86
C GLU A 249 2.28 -2.45 14.28
N GLU A 250 1.02 -2.80 14.49
CA GLU A 250 -0.09 -1.87 14.74
C GLU A 250 -0.06 -0.65 13.80
N GLU A 251 0.14 -0.91 12.51
CA GLU A 251 0.35 0.12 11.51
C GLU A 251 -0.93 0.93 11.26
N ILE A 252 -0.84 2.23 11.41
CA ILE A 252 -1.82 3.22 11.00
C ILE A 252 -1.39 3.82 9.67
N VAL A 253 -2.17 3.61 8.63
CA VAL A 253 -1.95 4.27 7.34
C VAL A 253 -2.65 5.62 7.34
N ILE A 254 -1.87 6.70 7.22
CA ILE A 254 -2.37 8.07 7.22
C ILE A 254 -1.43 8.99 6.44
N GLU A 255 -1.97 9.98 5.75
CA GLU A 255 -1.12 11.01 5.15
C GLU A 255 -0.44 11.86 6.22
N ALA A 256 0.87 12.04 6.12
CA ALA A 256 1.66 12.78 7.10
C ALA A 256 1.16 14.22 7.33
N LYS A 257 0.50 14.86 6.35
CA LYS A 257 -0.11 16.19 6.51
C LYS A 257 -1.30 16.22 7.47
N ASN A 258 -1.93 15.07 7.74
CA ASN A 258 -3.07 14.92 8.65
C ASN A 258 -2.63 14.55 10.07
N VAL A 259 -1.35 14.28 10.29
CA VAL A 259 -0.77 14.10 11.62
C VAL A 259 -0.51 15.47 12.22
N GLN A 260 -1.15 15.76 13.34
CA GLN A 260 -1.07 17.04 14.05
C GLN A 260 -0.01 17.00 15.15
N ASN A 261 0.47 18.17 15.59
CA ASN A 261 1.42 18.32 16.71
C ASN A 261 2.66 17.43 16.55
N LYS A 262 3.15 17.27 15.32
CA LYS A 262 4.33 16.44 15.06
C LYS A 262 5.55 17.00 15.75
N GLN A 263 6.23 16.16 16.51
CA GLN A 263 7.50 16.48 17.15
C GLN A 263 8.48 15.32 17.05
N LYS A 264 9.76 15.64 17.06
CA LYS A 264 10.84 14.66 17.18
C LYS A 264 11.07 14.37 18.65
N ILE A 265 11.10 13.10 19.02
CA ILE A 265 11.36 12.62 20.39
C ILE A 265 12.54 11.67 20.41
#